data_b9000b50a241a8d3386f07aa23988e1a
#
_entry.id   b9000b50a241a8d3386f07aa23988e1a
#
_cell.length_a   1.000
_cell.length_b   1.000
_cell.length_c   1.000
_cell.angle_alpha   90.00
_cell.angle_beta   90.00
_cell.angle_gamma   90.00
#
_symmetry.space_group_name_H-M   'P 1'
#
loop_
_entity.id
_entity.type
_entity.pdbx_description
1 polymer ?
#
loop_
_entity_poly.entity_id
_entity_poly.type
_entity_poly.pdbx_seq_one_letter_code
_entity_poly.pdbx_strand_id
1 'polypeptide(L)'
;DIYDRAARAGQGGRNAAAPGPIKRTQQLKMNTDNWLERTELLLGKEKLDLLRKAHVLVVGLGGVGAYAAEMIVRAGVGRMTIADADAVAPSNINRQLVALHSTVGRQKAEILAERLRDINPEIELTVVSRYIKDEETDLLLDAAKYDYAVDAIDTLSPKLALIKGALDRSLPLVSSMGAGAKTDPTKMEIADISKTHHCPLAHMLRKRLHKIGVRSGFRAVYSPEPMREGALILCEEQNKKSNVGTISYIPALFGIGCASVVIRGLIGEMN
;
A
#
# COMPACT_ATOMS: atom_id res chain seq x y z
N ASP A 1 -10.76 31.85 -7.43
CA ASP A 1 -11.34 31.94 -6.10
C ASP A 1 -12.53 31.01 -5.97
N ILE A 2 -12.19 29.72 -5.89
CA ILE A 2 -13.17 28.64 -5.80
C ILE A 2 -13.76 28.57 -4.36
N TYR A 3 -13.08 29.13 -3.37
CA TYR A 3 -13.51 29.11 -1.97
C TYR A 3 -14.50 30.24 -1.58
N ASP A 4 -14.64 31.29 -2.40
CA ASP A 4 -15.55 32.42 -2.13
C ASP A 4 -16.99 32.20 -2.64
N ARG A 5 -17.23 31.19 -3.47
CA ARG A 5 -18.56 30.91 -4.04
C ARG A 5 -19.49 30.09 -3.14
N ALA A 6 -18.94 29.38 -2.16
CA ALA A 6 -19.74 28.54 -1.24
C ALA A 6 -20.49 29.38 -0.15
N ALA A 7 -20.13 30.64 0.04
CA ALA A 7 -20.70 31.49 1.09
C ALA A 7 -22.00 32.24 0.72
N ARG A 8 -22.49 32.13 -0.53
CA ARG A 8 -23.63 32.95 -1.01
C ARG A 8 -24.94 32.24 -1.38
N ALA A 9 -25.02 30.93 -1.11
CA ALA A 9 -26.25 30.17 -1.38
C ALA A 9 -26.88 29.65 -0.06
N GLY A 10 -27.68 30.48 0.60
CA GLY A 10 -28.44 30.06 1.79
C GLY A 10 -29.07 31.17 2.57
N GLN A 11 -29.94 32.00 1.91
CA GLN A 11 -30.88 32.84 2.65
C GLN A 11 -32.29 32.28 2.47
N GLY A 12 -32.75 31.57 3.48
CA GLY A 12 -34.11 31.06 3.64
C GLY A 12 -34.33 30.61 5.08
N GLY A 13 -34.84 31.51 5.88
CA GLY A 13 -35.17 31.58 7.29
C GLY A 13 -35.34 30.33 8.14
N ARG A 14 -34.69 30.40 9.30
CA ARG A 14 -35.29 30.18 10.64
C ARG A 14 -34.21 30.51 11.69
N ASN A 15 -34.61 31.24 12.76
CA ASN A 15 -33.77 31.66 13.86
C ASN A 15 -33.02 30.52 14.50
N ALA A 16 -31.70 30.43 14.22
CA ALA A 16 -30.73 29.69 15.00
C ALA A 16 -29.68 30.71 15.43
N ALA A 17 -29.31 30.71 16.72
CA ALA A 17 -28.32 31.60 17.29
C ALA A 17 -27.03 31.62 16.45
N ALA A 18 -26.52 32.80 16.17
CA ALA A 18 -25.28 32.99 15.41
C ALA A 18 -24.15 32.20 16.09
N PRO A 19 -23.37 31.41 15.34
CA PRO A 19 -22.15 30.82 15.87
C PRO A 19 -21.19 31.94 16.30
N GLY A 20 -20.69 31.83 17.52
CA GLY A 20 -19.70 32.78 18.05
C GLY A 20 -18.49 32.92 17.11
N PRO A 21 -17.70 34.00 17.22
CA PRO A 21 -16.60 34.29 16.33
C PRO A 21 -15.64 33.10 16.30
N ILE A 22 -15.42 32.54 15.11
CA ILE A 22 -14.40 31.56 14.82
C ILE A 22 -13.08 32.18 15.32
N LYS A 23 -12.54 31.59 16.41
CA LYS A 23 -11.21 32.00 16.92
C LYS A 23 -10.26 31.98 15.72
N ARG A 24 -9.68 33.13 15.37
CA ARG A 24 -8.64 33.25 14.37
C ARG A 24 -7.60 32.20 14.67
N THR A 25 -7.52 31.19 13.80
CA THR A 25 -6.45 30.21 13.78
C THR A 25 -5.13 30.97 13.83
N GLN A 26 -4.30 30.71 14.82
CA GLN A 26 -2.95 31.26 14.86
C GLN A 26 -2.32 30.96 13.51
N GLN A 27 -1.86 31.98 12.80
CA GLN A 27 -1.01 31.84 11.63
C GLN A 27 0.27 31.14 12.11
N LEU A 28 0.29 29.81 11.98
CA LEU A 28 1.53 29.04 12.04
C LEU A 28 2.43 29.66 10.96
N LYS A 29 3.57 30.26 11.36
CA LYS A 29 4.64 30.63 10.44
C LYS A 29 5.02 29.31 9.73
N MET A 30 4.68 29.19 8.45
CA MET A 30 5.02 28.05 7.63
C MET A 30 6.54 27.91 7.61
N ASN A 31 7.04 26.82 8.18
CA ASN A 31 8.45 26.47 8.06
C ASN A 31 8.64 25.84 6.68
N THR A 32 9.16 26.61 5.73
CA THR A 32 9.32 26.21 4.32
C THR A 32 10.19 24.96 4.13
N ASP A 33 10.95 24.57 5.16
CA ASP A 33 11.83 23.39 5.14
C ASP A 33 11.13 22.11 5.62
N ASN A 34 9.88 22.19 6.12
CA ASN A 34 9.12 21.02 6.56
C ASN A 34 8.29 20.44 5.42
N TRP A 35 8.83 19.46 4.72
CA TRP A 35 8.15 18.76 3.62
C TRP A 35 6.87 18.02 4.04
N LEU A 36 6.66 17.77 5.35
CA LEU A 36 5.45 17.16 5.93
C LEU A 36 4.43 18.19 6.43
N GLU A 37 4.64 19.48 6.21
CA GLU A 37 3.76 20.54 6.73
C GLU A 37 2.28 20.31 6.36
N ARG A 38 2.00 19.93 5.10
CA ARG A 38 0.63 19.65 4.66
C ARG A 38 0.03 18.41 5.31
N THR A 39 0.86 17.40 5.59
CA THR A 39 0.45 16.21 6.32
C THR A 39 0.15 16.55 7.77
N GLU A 40 0.99 17.35 8.41
CA GLU A 40 0.79 17.81 9.78
C GLU A 40 -0.47 18.68 9.91
N LEU A 41 -0.71 19.57 8.95
CA LEU A 41 -1.92 20.40 8.92
C LEU A 41 -3.19 19.57 8.82
N LEU A 42 -3.16 18.46 8.08
CA LEU A 42 -4.30 17.55 7.90
C LEU A 42 -4.53 16.63 9.09
N LEU A 43 -3.48 16.01 9.60
CA LEU A 43 -3.56 14.96 10.61
C LEU A 43 -3.36 15.45 12.05
N GLY A 44 -2.68 16.58 12.21
CA GLY A 44 -2.17 17.08 13.48
C GLY A 44 -0.82 16.44 13.85
N LYS A 45 -0.10 17.15 14.74
CA LYS A 45 1.25 16.74 15.16
C LYS A 45 1.28 15.36 15.82
N GLU A 46 0.32 15.06 16.67
CA GLU A 46 0.28 13.79 17.43
C GLU A 46 0.24 12.58 16.49
N LYS A 47 -0.61 12.61 15.45
CA LYS A 47 -0.71 11.53 14.46
C LYS A 47 0.52 11.45 13.57
N LEU A 48 1.09 12.59 13.19
CA LEU A 48 2.34 12.62 12.46
C LEU A 48 3.48 12.00 13.28
N ASP A 49 3.55 12.26 14.58
CA ASP A 49 4.55 11.66 15.47
C ASP A 49 4.36 10.14 15.63
N LEU A 50 3.12 9.62 15.54
CA LEU A 50 2.87 8.17 15.45
C LEU A 50 3.46 7.59 14.17
N LEU A 51 3.24 8.24 13.01
CA LEU A 51 3.80 7.79 11.73
C LEU A 51 5.34 7.81 11.75
N ARG A 52 5.96 8.86 12.27
CA ARG A 52 7.42 8.96 12.37
C ARG A 52 8.06 7.83 13.20
N LYS A 53 7.36 7.32 14.20
CA LYS A 53 7.85 6.23 15.05
C LYS A 53 7.56 4.84 14.48
N ALA A 54 6.63 4.73 13.55
CA ALA A 54 6.17 3.46 13.03
C ALA A 54 7.23 2.77 12.15
N HIS A 55 7.24 1.44 12.20
CA HIS A 55 8.05 0.56 11.34
C HIS A 55 7.13 -0.28 10.45
N VAL A 56 7.19 -0.07 9.15
CA VAL A 56 6.37 -0.79 8.17
C VAL A 56 7.20 -1.77 7.35
N LEU A 57 6.73 -3.00 7.23
CA LEU A 57 7.27 -4.01 6.34
C LEU A 57 6.51 -4.00 5.01
N VAL A 58 7.21 -3.93 3.87
CA VAL A 58 6.62 -4.07 2.52
C VAL A 58 7.31 -5.19 1.78
N VAL A 59 6.54 -6.23 1.40
CA VAL A 59 7.06 -7.40 0.68
C VAL A 59 6.45 -7.49 -0.72
N GLY A 60 7.34 -7.54 -1.72
CA GLY A 60 7.01 -7.42 -3.14
C GLY A 60 7.00 -5.96 -3.59
N LEU A 61 7.94 -5.57 -4.47
CA LEU A 61 8.14 -4.19 -4.91
C LEU A 61 7.84 -4.01 -6.41
N GLY A 62 6.85 -4.75 -6.87
CA GLY A 62 6.32 -4.63 -8.22
C GLY A 62 5.40 -3.42 -8.41
N GLY A 63 4.40 -3.57 -9.28
CA GLY A 63 3.44 -2.50 -9.62
C GLY A 63 2.55 -2.03 -8.46
N VAL A 64 2.45 -2.80 -7.39
CA VAL A 64 1.66 -2.46 -6.18
C VAL A 64 2.58 -1.98 -5.05
N GLY A 65 3.54 -2.81 -4.63
CA GLY A 65 4.28 -2.56 -3.41
C GLY A 65 5.21 -1.36 -3.47
N ALA A 66 5.80 -1.06 -4.64
CA ALA A 66 6.63 0.13 -4.79
C ALA A 66 5.82 1.43 -4.61
N TYR A 67 4.59 1.50 -5.15
CA TYR A 67 3.69 2.63 -4.91
C TYR A 67 3.22 2.69 -3.45
N ALA A 68 2.93 1.53 -2.84
CA ALA A 68 2.56 1.50 -1.42
C ALA A 68 3.68 2.04 -0.54
N ALA A 69 4.93 1.56 -0.73
CA ALA A 69 6.09 2.03 0.02
C ALA A 69 6.32 3.53 -0.13
N GLU A 70 6.26 4.05 -1.36
CA GLU A 70 6.41 5.49 -1.60
C GLU A 70 5.34 6.31 -0.89
N MET A 71 4.07 5.95 -0.99
CA MET A 71 2.98 6.69 -0.34
C MET A 71 3.09 6.66 1.19
N ILE A 72 3.52 5.54 1.76
CA ILE A 72 3.73 5.38 3.19
C ILE A 72 4.87 6.29 3.67
N VAL A 73 6.00 6.33 2.94
CA VAL A 73 7.12 7.22 3.27
C VAL A 73 6.73 8.69 3.12
N ARG A 74 6.01 9.05 2.05
CA ARG A 74 5.49 10.42 1.84
C ARG A 74 4.51 10.88 2.91
N ALA A 75 3.87 9.95 3.62
CA ALA A 75 3.03 10.28 4.78
C ALA A 75 3.83 10.53 6.06
N GLY A 76 5.14 10.28 6.07
CA GLY A 76 6.02 10.54 7.20
C GLY A 76 6.37 9.33 8.06
N VAL A 77 6.16 8.10 7.57
CA VAL A 77 6.64 6.89 8.27
C VAL A 77 8.16 6.92 8.36
N GLY A 78 8.69 6.76 9.57
CA GLY A 78 10.11 6.95 9.85
C GLY A 78 10.96 5.70 9.69
N ARG A 79 10.38 4.49 9.77
CA ARG A 79 11.13 3.23 9.59
C ARG A 79 10.43 2.32 8.61
N MET A 80 11.18 1.72 7.70
CA MET A 80 10.65 0.78 6.73
C MET A 80 11.62 -0.35 6.43
N THR A 81 11.09 -1.55 6.27
CA THR A 81 11.80 -2.69 5.66
C THR A 81 11.13 -3.00 4.34
N ILE A 82 11.89 -3.03 3.25
CA ILE A 82 11.42 -3.40 1.91
C ILE A 82 12.09 -4.69 1.46
N ALA A 83 11.32 -5.61 0.87
CA ALA A 83 11.82 -6.91 0.43
C ALA A 83 11.33 -7.27 -0.97
N ASP A 84 12.28 -7.54 -1.89
CA ASP A 84 12.03 -8.05 -3.24
C ASP A 84 13.34 -8.62 -3.80
N ALA A 85 13.27 -9.78 -4.47
CA ALA A 85 14.45 -10.45 -5.05
C ALA A 85 14.66 -10.12 -6.54
N ASP A 86 13.69 -9.49 -7.19
CA ASP A 86 13.71 -9.33 -8.62
C ASP A 86 14.57 -8.14 -9.08
N ALA A 87 15.16 -8.31 -10.27
CA ALA A 87 15.66 -7.19 -11.05
C ALA A 87 14.55 -6.61 -11.94
N VAL A 88 14.72 -5.38 -12.37
CA VAL A 88 13.84 -4.72 -13.34
C VAL A 88 13.95 -5.39 -14.70
N ALA A 89 12.81 -5.80 -15.27
CA ALA A 89 12.70 -6.30 -16.62
C ALA A 89 12.03 -5.26 -17.54
N PRO A 90 12.29 -5.26 -18.86
CA PRO A 90 11.63 -4.34 -19.79
C PRO A 90 10.11 -4.39 -19.75
N SER A 91 9.53 -5.59 -19.54
CA SER A 91 8.08 -5.79 -19.41
C SER A 91 7.47 -5.17 -18.13
N ASN A 92 8.27 -4.65 -17.21
CA ASN A 92 7.80 -3.99 -16.00
C ASN A 92 7.54 -2.50 -16.22
N ILE A 93 8.15 -1.89 -17.25
CA ILE A 93 8.14 -0.44 -17.49
C ILE A 93 6.71 0.12 -17.59
N ASN A 94 5.80 -0.65 -18.13
CA ASN A 94 4.42 -0.21 -18.32
C ASN A 94 3.65 0.08 -17.03
N ARG A 95 4.13 -0.43 -15.83
CA ARG A 95 3.33 -0.34 -14.61
C ARG A 95 4.10 -0.30 -13.29
N GLN A 96 5.41 -0.56 -13.28
CA GLN A 96 6.19 -0.58 -12.04
C GLN A 96 6.96 0.74 -11.86
N LEU A 97 6.82 1.37 -10.71
CA LEU A 97 7.38 2.67 -10.36
C LEU A 97 8.90 2.76 -10.60
N VAL A 98 9.62 1.70 -10.24
CA VAL A 98 11.08 1.63 -10.32
C VAL A 98 11.60 1.24 -11.70
N ALA A 99 10.71 0.85 -12.61
CA ALA A 99 11.07 0.33 -13.91
C ALA A 99 11.13 1.43 -14.98
N LEU A 100 12.32 1.82 -15.32
CA LEU A 100 12.67 2.76 -16.40
C LEU A 100 13.65 2.09 -17.36
N HIS A 101 13.82 2.61 -18.57
CA HIS A 101 14.85 2.11 -19.50
C HIS A 101 16.25 2.14 -18.86
N SER A 102 16.54 3.16 -18.05
CA SER A 102 17.82 3.33 -17.34
C SER A 102 18.02 2.39 -16.16
N THR A 103 16.96 1.74 -15.67
CA THR A 103 17.02 0.87 -14.49
C THR A 103 16.89 -0.62 -14.82
N VAL A 104 16.68 -1.00 -16.09
CA VAL A 104 16.61 -2.40 -16.51
C VAL A 104 17.87 -3.15 -16.08
N GLY A 105 17.68 -4.32 -15.46
CA GLY A 105 18.74 -5.17 -14.91
C GLY A 105 19.18 -4.85 -13.47
N ARG A 106 18.81 -3.69 -12.91
CA ARG A 106 19.10 -3.34 -11.51
C ARG A 106 18.08 -3.96 -10.56
N GLN A 107 18.49 -4.22 -9.32
CA GLN A 107 17.60 -4.76 -8.28
C GLN A 107 16.49 -3.76 -7.92
N LYS A 108 15.22 -4.21 -7.91
CA LYS A 108 14.06 -3.35 -7.61
C LYS A 108 14.16 -2.72 -6.22
N ALA A 109 14.57 -3.52 -5.22
CA ALA A 109 14.69 -3.06 -3.86
C ALA A 109 15.74 -1.94 -3.70
N GLU A 110 16.85 -2.01 -4.41
CA GLU A 110 17.91 -1.00 -4.37
C GLU A 110 17.45 0.32 -5.01
N ILE A 111 16.82 0.25 -6.20
CA ILE A 111 16.31 1.45 -6.88
C ILE A 111 15.24 2.14 -6.02
N LEU A 112 14.33 1.36 -5.45
CA LEU A 112 13.31 1.90 -4.58
C LEU A 112 13.93 2.54 -3.34
N ALA A 113 14.95 1.91 -2.75
CA ALA A 113 15.66 2.45 -1.59
C ALA A 113 16.31 3.81 -1.87
N GLU A 114 16.96 3.98 -3.02
CA GLU A 114 17.51 5.27 -3.47
C GLU A 114 16.40 6.33 -3.49
N ARG A 115 15.27 6.01 -4.10
CA ARG A 115 14.11 6.89 -4.23
C ARG A 115 13.48 7.25 -2.87
N LEU A 116 13.31 6.28 -1.98
CA LEU A 116 12.71 6.51 -0.66
C LEU A 116 13.60 7.38 0.23
N ARG A 117 14.93 7.23 0.15
CA ARG A 117 15.89 8.10 0.84
C ARG A 117 15.91 9.52 0.28
N ASP A 118 15.68 9.69 -1.02
CA ASP A 118 15.56 11.02 -1.63
C ASP A 118 14.27 11.75 -1.22
N ILE A 119 13.18 11.00 -0.96
CA ILE A 119 11.92 11.53 -0.42
C ILE A 119 12.05 11.88 1.06
N ASN A 120 12.64 10.98 1.86
CA ASN A 120 12.86 11.16 3.28
C ASN A 120 14.31 10.78 3.63
N PRO A 121 15.24 11.75 3.67
CA PRO A 121 16.64 11.48 4.00
C PRO A 121 16.88 10.89 5.40
N GLU A 122 15.92 11.08 6.33
CA GLU A 122 16.00 10.58 7.70
C GLU A 122 15.39 9.18 7.89
N ILE A 123 14.89 8.55 6.83
CA ILE A 123 14.24 7.24 6.95
C ILE A 123 15.23 6.15 7.39
N GLU A 124 14.88 5.41 8.42
CA GLU A 124 15.58 4.16 8.78
C GLU A 124 15.10 3.03 7.86
N LEU A 125 15.84 2.80 6.77
CA LEU A 125 15.45 1.88 5.71
C LEU A 125 16.33 0.63 5.68
N THR A 126 15.70 -0.53 5.92
CA THR A 126 16.29 -1.85 5.71
C THR A 126 15.90 -2.41 4.34
N VAL A 127 16.89 -2.88 3.57
CA VAL A 127 16.69 -3.39 2.21
C VAL A 127 17.02 -4.88 2.18
N VAL A 128 16.08 -5.69 1.70
CA VAL A 128 16.22 -7.15 1.60
C VAL A 128 16.06 -7.56 0.14
N SER A 129 17.19 -7.77 -0.57
CA SER A 129 17.24 -8.14 -1.98
C SER A 129 17.40 -9.66 -2.14
N ARG A 130 16.50 -10.44 -1.52
CA ARG A 130 16.49 -11.91 -1.61
C ARG A 130 15.07 -12.45 -1.69
N TYR A 131 14.95 -13.69 -2.19
CA TYR A 131 13.66 -14.35 -2.32
C TYR A 131 13.14 -14.75 -0.94
N ILE A 132 11.90 -14.36 -0.62
CA ILE A 132 11.27 -14.62 0.67
C ILE A 132 10.29 -15.77 0.52
N LYS A 133 10.66 -16.95 1.03
CA LYS A 133 9.78 -18.13 1.14
C LYS A 133 10.21 -19.00 2.31
N ASP A 134 9.33 -19.88 2.75
CA ASP A 134 9.55 -20.86 3.80
C ASP A 134 10.18 -20.21 5.06
N GLU A 135 11.30 -20.71 5.55
CA GLU A 135 12.00 -20.20 6.74
C GLU A 135 12.44 -18.72 6.60
N GLU A 136 12.74 -18.25 5.38
CA GLU A 136 13.10 -16.84 5.14
C GLU A 136 11.94 -15.88 5.49
N THR A 137 10.69 -16.36 5.40
CA THR A 137 9.52 -15.58 5.81
C THR A 137 9.53 -15.33 7.31
N ASP A 138 9.80 -16.34 8.12
CA ASP A 138 9.87 -16.20 9.57
C ASP A 138 11.07 -15.35 9.99
N LEU A 139 12.25 -15.56 9.39
CA LEU A 139 13.43 -14.72 9.62
C LEU A 139 13.16 -13.25 9.32
N LEU A 140 12.43 -12.94 8.23
CA LEU A 140 12.08 -11.57 7.90
C LEU A 140 11.10 -10.97 8.92
N LEU A 141 10.08 -11.72 9.33
CA LEU A 141 9.06 -11.26 10.27
C LEU A 141 9.63 -11.08 11.69
N ASP A 142 10.66 -11.84 12.07
CA ASP A 142 11.33 -11.76 13.37
C ASP A 142 12.53 -10.80 13.38
N ALA A 143 12.95 -10.29 12.21
CA ALA A 143 14.12 -9.41 12.10
C ALA A 143 13.96 -8.07 12.83
N ALA A 144 12.71 -7.61 13.02
CA ALA A 144 12.39 -6.38 13.73
C ALA A 144 10.95 -6.39 14.28
N LYS A 145 10.67 -5.49 15.20
CA LYS A 145 9.28 -5.24 15.61
C LYS A 145 8.62 -4.32 14.56
N TYR A 146 7.73 -4.88 13.77
CA TYR A 146 6.93 -4.14 12.80
C TYR A 146 5.59 -3.72 13.41
N ASP A 147 5.10 -2.53 13.04
CA ASP A 147 3.79 -2.02 13.44
C ASP A 147 2.71 -2.34 12.40
N TYR A 148 3.12 -2.54 11.14
CA TYR A 148 2.23 -2.93 10.04
C TYR A 148 3.00 -3.65 8.94
N ALA A 149 2.31 -4.56 8.21
CA ALA A 149 2.86 -5.23 7.03
C ALA A 149 2.00 -5.00 5.78
N VAL A 150 2.66 -4.85 4.63
CA VAL A 150 2.06 -4.83 3.30
C VAL A 150 2.52 -6.06 2.54
N ASP A 151 1.58 -6.91 2.18
CA ASP A 151 1.80 -8.02 1.28
C ASP A 151 1.39 -7.63 -0.15
N ALA A 152 2.38 -7.43 -1.00
CA ALA A 152 2.20 -7.15 -2.43
C ALA A 152 2.80 -8.26 -3.32
N ILE A 153 2.92 -9.47 -2.77
CA ILE A 153 3.40 -10.66 -3.49
C ILE A 153 2.33 -11.13 -4.47
N ASP A 154 2.70 -11.45 -5.70
CA ASP A 154 1.78 -11.93 -6.75
C ASP A 154 1.71 -13.46 -6.86
N THR A 155 2.55 -14.20 -6.13
CA THR A 155 2.60 -15.66 -6.10
C THR A 155 1.96 -16.23 -4.83
N LEU A 156 1.19 -17.31 -4.98
CA LEU A 156 0.26 -17.75 -3.94
C LEU A 156 0.95 -18.38 -2.71
N SER A 157 2.05 -19.13 -2.88
CA SER A 157 2.66 -19.85 -1.75
C SER A 157 3.44 -18.91 -0.82
N PRO A 158 4.34 -18.01 -1.31
CA PRO A 158 4.99 -17.03 -0.45
C PRO A 158 4.00 -16.06 0.19
N LYS A 159 2.96 -15.64 -0.56
CA LYS A 159 1.87 -14.81 -0.04
C LYS A 159 1.16 -15.46 1.14
N LEU A 160 0.82 -16.74 1.02
CA LEU A 160 0.17 -17.51 2.11
C LEU A 160 1.09 -17.59 3.34
N ALA A 161 2.38 -17.85 3.15
CA ALA A 161 3.36 -17.92 4.23
C ALA A 161 3.47 -16.59 4.97
N LEU A 162 3.61 -15.48 4.23
CA LEU A 162 3.70 -14.15 4.82
C LEU A 162 2.44 -13.78 5.62
N ILE A 163 1.25 -14.02 5.05
CA ILE A 163 -0.01 -13.74 5.73
C ILE A 163 -0.14 -14.57 7.00
N LYS A 164 0.12 -15.89 6.92
CA LYS A 164 0.06 -16.76 8.10
C LYS A 164 1.05 -16.31 9.18
N GLY A 165 2.29 -16.08 8.82
CA GLY A 165 3.34 -15.66 9.75
C GLY A 165 3.03 -14.31 10.41
N ALA A 166 2.44 -13.36 9.69
CA ALA A 166 1.99 -12.08 10.24
C ALA A 166 0.84 -12.27 11.24
N LEU A 167 -0.17 -13.09 10.89
CA LEU A 167 -1.31 -13.39 11.77
C LEU A 167 -0.87 -14.12 13.05
N ASP A 168 0.03 -15.09 12.95
CA ASP A 168 0.57 -15.82 14.10
C ASP A 168 1.29 -14.88 15.10
N ARG A 169 1.84 -13.76 14.61
CA ARG A 169 2.51 -12.71 15.40
C ARG A 169 1.60 -11.55 15.79
N SER A 170 0.30 -11.63 15.47
CA SER A 170 -0.65 -10.51 15.64
C SER A 170 -0.18 -9.21 14.97
N LEU A 171 0.61 -9.32 13.91
CA LEU A 171 1.07 -8.18 13.11
C LEU A 171 -0.05 -7.72 12.18
N PRO A 172 -0.54 -6.47 12.31
CA PRO A 172 -1.52 -5.91 11.38
C PRO A 172 -1.03 -5.99 9.93
N LEU A 173 -1.92 -6.45 9.04
CA LEU A 173 -1.56 -6.74 7.65
C LEU A 173 -2.61 -6.20 6.67
N VAL A 174 -2.15 -5.65 5.55
CA VAL A 174 -2.92 -5.46 4.34
C VAL A 174 -2.31 -6.27 3.20
N SER A 175 -3.15 -6.98 2.45
CA SER A 175 -2.71 -7.80 1.32
C SER A 175 -3.37 -7.32 0.03
N SER A 176 -2.56 -7.05 -1.00
CA SER A 176 -3.06 -6.77 -2.34
C SER A 176 -3.45 -8.05 -3.05
N MET A 177 -4.63 -8.06 -3.64
CA MET A 177 -5.06 -9.14 -4.52
C MET A 177 -4.63 -8.89 -5.97
N GLY A 178 -5.14 -9.67 -6.92
CA GLY A 178 -4.76 -9.56 -8.32
C GLY A 178 -5.21 -8.25 -8.96
N ALA A 179 -4.25 -7.44 -9.41
CA ALA A 179 -4.47 -6.18 -10.09
C ALA A 179 -4.48 -6.30 -11.63
N GLY A 180 -4.16 -7.47 -12.18
CA GLY A 180 -4.17 -7.72 -13.62
C GLY A 180 -5.55 -7.96 -14.20
N ALA A 181 -5.68 -7.79 -15.52
CA ALA A 181 -6.91 -7.95 -16.32
C ALA A 181 -8.07 -7.03 -15.91
N LYS A 182 -7.77 -5.86 -15.34
CA LYS A 182 -8.71 -4.87 -14.83
C LYS A 182 -8.39 -3.49 -15.39
N THR A 183 -9.42 -2.67 -15.58
CA THR A 183 -9.31 -1.35 -16.18
C THR A 183 -10.18 -0.29 -15.48
N ASP A 184 -11.16 -0.69 -14.67
CA ASP A 184 -12.05 0.25 -13.99
C ASP A 184 -11.52 0.58 -12.57
N PRO A 185 -10.94 1.78 -12.37
CA PRO A 185 -10.40 2.18 -11.08
C PRO A 185 -11.49 2.37 -10.01
N THR A 186 -12.73 2.62 -10.41
CA THR A 186 -13.85 2.86 -9.50
C THR A 186 -14.33 1.59 -8.79
N LYS A 187 -13.92 0.42 -9.28
CA LYS A 187 -14.25 -0.89 -8.71
C LYS A 187 -13.22 -1.41 -7.71
N MET A 188 -12.20 -0.60 -7.36
CA MET A 188 -11.29 -1.01 -6.28
C MET A 188 -12.03 -0.95 -4.94
N GLU A 189 -11.91 -2.04 -4.19
CA GLU A 189 -12.49 -2.19 -2.86
C GLU A 189 -11.43 -2.58 -1.82
N ILE A 190 -11.69 -2.17 -0.57
CA ILE A 190 -10.90 -2.55 0.59
C ILE A 190 -11.85 -3.22 1.59
N ALA A 191 -11.64 -4.52 1.83
CA ALA A 191 -12.51 -5.30 2.72
C ALA A 191 -11.68 -6.33 3.50
N ASP A 192 -12.29 -6.95 4.52
CA ASP A 192 -11.72 -8.18 5.09
C ASP A 192 -11.64 -9.26 4.00
N ILE A 193 -10.61 -10.10 4.04
CA ILE A 193 -10.40 -11.17 3.04
C ILE A 193 -11.63 -12.06 2.90
N SER A 194 -12.39 -12.29 3.96
CA SER A 194 -13.61 -13.11 3.95
C SER A 194 -14.72 -12.52 3.09
N LYS A 195 -14.74 -11.21 2.89
CA LYS A 195 -15.75 -10.47 2.13
C LYS A 195 -15.37 -10.26 0.66
N THR A 196 -14.16 -10.63 0.25
CA THR A 196 -13.73 -10.48 -1.14
C THR A 196 -14.51 -11.41 -2.08
N HIS A 197 -14.80 -10.95 -3.29
CA HIS A 197 -15.56 -11.70 -4.29
C HIS A 197 -15.03 -11.42 -5.71
N HIS A 198 -15.36 -12.27 -6.67
CA HIS A 198 -15.01 -12.17 -8.10
C HIS A 198 -13.51 -12.00 -8.42
N CYS A 199 -12.60 -12.10 -7.45
CA CYS A 199 -11.17 -12.07 -7.67
C CYS A 199 -10.57 -13.49 -7.60
N PRO A 200 -9.99 -14.05 -8.68
CA PRO A 200 -9.45 -15.41 -8.70
C PRO A 200 -8.35 -15.64 -7.67
N LEU A 201 -7.41 -14.67 -7.52
CA LEU A 201 -6.33 -14.77 -6.53
C LEU A 201 -6.89 -14.80 -5.10
N ALA A 202 -7.83 -13.91 -4.77
CA ALA A 202 -8.48 -13.90 -3.46
C ALA A 202 -9.23 -15.21 -3.19
N HIS A 203 -9.91 -15.77 -4.19
CA HIS A 203 -10.60 -17.05 -4.07
C HIS A 203 -9.62 -18.20 -3.74
N MET A 204 -8.52 -18.30 -4.49
CA MET A 204 -7.49 -19.33 -4.26
C MET A 204 -6.81 -19.15 -2.90
N LEU A 205 -6.54 -17.91 -2.50
CA LEU A 205 -5.96 -17.59 -1.20
C LEU A 205 -6.91 -18.01 -0.07
N ARG A 206 -8.19 -17.60 -0.10
CA ARG A 206 -9.18 -18.03 0.90
C ARG A 206 -9.28 -19.54 1.02
N LYS A 207 -9.31 -20.26 -0.13
CA LYS A 207 -9.35 -21.72 -0.12
C LYS A 207 -8.17 -22.34 0.63
N ARG A 208 -6.96 -21.78 0.50
CA ARG A 208 -5.77 -22.24 1.22
C ARG A 208 -5.76 -21.81 2.68
N LEU A 209 -6.13 -20.57 2.98
CA LEU A 209 -6.26 -20.06 4.34
C LEU A 209 -7.26 -20.88 5.17
N HIS A 210 -8.42 -21.24 4.59
CA HIS A 210 -9.40 -22.07 5.27
C HIS A 210 -8.86 -23.46 5.67
N LYS A 211 -7.97 -24.04 4.87
CA LYS A 211 -7.33 -25.34 5.20
C LYS A 211 -6.44 -25.28 6.43
N ILE A 212 -5.92 -24.09 6.76
CA ILE A 212 -5.07 -23.83 7.95
C ILE A 212 -5.82 -23.09 9.05
N GLY A 213 -7.18 -23.07 8.99
CA GLY A 213 -8.02 -22.50 10.03
C GLY A 213 -8.23 -20.99 10.00
N VAL A 214 -7.63 -20.27 9.04
CA VAL A 214 -7.76 -18.81 8.90
C VAL A 214 -8.94 -18.48 7.99
N ARG A 215 -9.93 -17.72 8.51
CA ARG A 215 -11.13 -17.33 7.76
C ARG A 215 -11.23 -15.82 7.49
N SER A 216 -10.62 -15.00 8.33
CA SER A 216 -10.69 -13.53 8.32
C SER A 216 -9.48 -12.95 9.06
N GLY A 217 -9.45 -11.66 9.30
CA GLY A 217 -8.49 -11.03 10.22
C GLY A 217 -7.46 -10.12 9.56
N PHE A 218 -7.57 -9.87 8.26
CA PHE A 218 -6.75 -8.85 7.58
C PHE A 218 -7.50 -8.18 6.44
N ARG A 219 -7.06 -6.98 6.07
CA ARG A 219 -7.62 -6.21 4.96
C ARG A 219 -7.02 -6.67 3.63
N ALA A 220 -7.88 -6.82 2.63
CA ALA A 220 -7.51 -7.09 1.25
C ALA A 220 -7.88 -5.89 0.37
N VAL A 221 -6.94 -5.46 -0.48
CA VAL A 221 -7.20 -4.52 -1.57
C VAL A 221 -7.45 -5.34 -2.83
N TYR A 222 -8.63 -5.23 -3.42
CA TYR A 222 -9.02 -6.05 -4.57
C TYR A 222 -9.98 -5.27 -5.48
N SER A 223 -10.34 -5.86 -6.62
CA SER A 223 -11.43 -5.39 -7.45
C SER A 223 -12.29 -6.58 -7.88
N PRO A 224 -13.61 -6.49 -7.76
CA PRO A 224 -14.55 -7.50 -8.26
C PRO A 224 -14.76 -7.39 -9.78
N GLU A 225 -14.11 -6.47 -10.48
CA GLU A 225 -14.20 -6.37 -11.95
C GLU A 225 -13.88 -7.73 -12.58
N PRO A 226 -14.71 -8.25 -13.48
CA PRO A 226 -14.44 -9.48 -14.19
C PRO A 226 -13.13 -9.38 -14.99
N MET A 227 -12.40 -10.49 -15.10
CA MET A 227 -11.23 -10.53 -15.99
C MET A 227 -11.66 -10.33 -17.43
N ARG A 228 -10.96 -9.47 -18.18
CA ARG A 228 -11.19 -9.33 -19.61
C ARG A 228 -10.82 -10.61 -20.34
N GLU A 229 -11.67 -11.01 -21.27
CA GLU A 229 -11.43 -12.12 -22.16
C GLU A 229 -10.13 -11.87 -22.97
N GLY A 230 -9.30 -12.90 -23.11
CA GLY A 230 -8.00 -12.80 -23.79
C GLY A 230 -6.88 -12.07 -23.01
N ALA A 231 -7.13 -11.56 -21.82
CA ALA A 231 -6.13 -10.86 -21.00
C ALA A 231 -5.16 -11.80 -20.26
N LEU A 232 -5.25 -13.12 -20.45
CA LEU A 232 -4.43 -14.13 -19.79
C LEU A 232 -3.73 -14.98 -20.81
N ILE A 233 -2.40 -15.06 -20.73
CA ILE A 233 -1.58 -15.96 -21.54
C ILE A 233 -0.92 -16.98 -20.60
N LEU A 234 -1.13 -18.26 -20.84
CA LEU A 234 -0.42 -19.31 -20.10
C LEU A 234 1.07 -19.27 -20.48
N CYS A 235 1.94 -19.32 -19.50
CA CYS A 235 3.40 -19.42 -19.69
C CYS A 235 3.97 -20.50 -18.76
N GLU A 236 4.99 -21.21 -19.21
CA GLU A 236 5.70 -22.23 -18.44
C GLU A 236 6.98 -21.64 -17.82
N GLU A 237 6.86 -20.60 -17.01
CA GLU A 237 7.98 -20.11 -16.21
C GLU A 237 8.02 -20.79 -14.82
N GLN A 238 9.22 -21.00 -14.27
CA GLN A 238 9.44 -21.81 -13.05
C GLN A 238 8.56 -21.44 -11.85
N ASN A 239 8.13 -20.18 -11.74
CA ASN A 239 7.32 -19.69 -10.61
C ASN A 239 6.01 -19.01 -11.03
N LYS A 240 5.71 -18.94 -12.33
CA LYS A 240 4.56 -18.21 -12.86
C LYS A 240 3.88 -19.01 -13.98
N LYS A 241 2.66 -19.44 -13.73
CA LYS A 241 1.89 -20.26 -14.69
C LYS A 241 1.15 -19.44 -15.75
N SER A 242 1.09 -18.12 -15.61
CA SER A 242 0.39 -17.26 -16.55
C SER A 242 0.88 -15.81 -16.45
N ASN A 243 0.97 -15.16 -17.60
CA ASN A 243 1.13 -13.71 -17.70
C ASN A 243 -0.25 -13.08 -17.89
N VAL A 244 -0.55 -12.08 -17.06
CA VAL A 244 -1.82 -11.35 -17.08
C VAL A 244 -1.60 -9.96 -17.62
N GLY A 245 -2.35 -9.60 -18.66
CA GLY A 245 -2.35 -8.22 -19.20
C GLY A 245 -2.67 -7.22 -18.09
N THR A 246 -1.90 -6.15 -18.00
CA THR A 246 -2.03 -5.18 -16.91
C THR A 246 -1.85 -3.78 -17.45
N ILE A 247 -2.79 -2.90 -17.14
CA ILE A 247 -2.71 -1.46 -17.45
C ILE A 247 -1.90 -0.74 -16.37
N SER A 248 -1.32 0.40 -16.69
CA SER A 248 -0.36 1.13 -15.86
C SER A 248 -0.90 1.54 -14.49
N TYR A 249 -2.12 2.07 -14.41
CA TYR A 249 -2.66 2.75 -13.24
C TYR A 249 -3.33 1.81 -12.21
N ILE A 250 -3.82 0.65 -12.62
CA ILE A 250 -4.54 -0.26 -11.68
C ILE A 250 -3.62 -0.79 -10.57
N PRO A 251 -2.41 -1.30 -10.85
CA PRO A 251 -1.51 -1.70 -9.77
C PRO A 251 -1.10 -0.55 -8.86
N ALA A 252 -0.89 0.65 -9.42
CA ALA A 252 -0.58 1.86 -8.65
C ALA A 252 -1.72 2.21 -7.69
N LEU A 253 -2.97 2.17 -8.16
CA LEU A 253 -4.16 2.39 -7.34
C LEU A 253 -4.26 1.39 -6.19
N PHE A 254 -3.98 0.10 -6.44
CA PHE A 254 -3.93 -0.92 -5.39
C PHE A 254 -2.84 -0.63 -4.36
N GLY A 255 -1.67 -0.14 -4.80
CA GLY A 255 -0.60 0.31 -3.91
C GLY A 255 -1.03 1.48 -3.04
N ILE A 256 -1.70 2.49 -3.61
CA ILE A 256 -2.29 3.62 -2.87
C ILE A 256 -3.34 3.11 -1.88
N GLY A 257 -4.19 2.16 -2.28
CA GLY A 257 -5.16 1.51 -1.40
C GLY A 257 -4.49 0.83 -0.19
N CYS A 258 -3.42 0.06 -0.42
CA CYS A 258 -2.63 -0.54 0.66
C CYS A 258 -2.03 0.52 1.59
N ALA A 259 -1.43 1.57 1.04
CA ALA A 259 -0.86 2.66 1.82
C ALA A 259 -1.92 3.35 2.69
N SER A 260 -3.12 3.60 2.15
CA SER A 260 -4.22 4.21 2.90
C SER A 260 -4.63 3.37 4.11
N VAL A 261 -4.66 2.04 3.95
CA VAL A 261 -4.97 1.11 5.05
C VAL A 261 -3.89 1.18 6.14
N VAL A 262 -2.61 1.14 5.75
CA VAL A 262 -1.48 1.23 6.68
C VAL A 262 -1.50 2.54 7.45
N ILE A 263 -1.55 3.67 6.75
CA ILE A 263 -1.50 5.00 7.36
C ILE A 263 -2.66 5.17 8.34
N ARG A 264 -3.90 4.86 7.92
CA ARG A 264 -5.09 4.96 8.78
C ARG A 264 -5.02 3.99 9.97
N GLY A 265 -4.46 2.80 9.78
CA GLY A 265 -4.24 1.83 10.85
C GLY A 265 -3.26 2.35 11.90
N LEU A 266 -2.14 2.91 11.48
CA LEU A 266 -1.10 3.46 12.37
C LEU A 266 -1.58 4.67 13.18
N ILE A 267 -2.49 5.48 12.64
CA ILE A 267 -3.05 6.67 13.34
C ILE A 267 -4.39 6.39 14.04
N GLY A 268 -4.82 5.11 14.10
CA GLY A 268 -6.03 4.71 14.82
C GLY A 268 -7.36 5.10 14.13
N GLU A 269 -7.37 5.30 12.82
CA GLU A 269 -8.57 5.69 12.03
C GLU A 269 -9.17 4.52 11.20
N MET A 270 -8.84 3.29 11.52
CA MET A 270 -9.47 2.11 10.91
C MET A 270 -10.76 1.76 11.65
N ASN A 271 -11.89 2.16 11.12
CA ASN A 271 -13.22 1.68 11.52
C ASN A 271 -13.64 0.49 10.67
#